data_299a54c841f1e12b2565339b3724a78f
#
_entry.id   299a54c841f1e12b2565339b3724a78f
#
_cell.length_a   1.000
_cell.length_b   1.000
_cell.length_c   1.000
_cell.angle_alpha   90.00
_cell.angle_beta   90.00
_cell.angle_gamma   90.00
#
_symmetry.space_group_name_H-M   'P 1'
#
loop_
_entity.id
_entity.type
_entity.pdbx_description
1 polymer ?
#
loop_
_entity_poly.entity_id
_entity_poly.type
_entity_poly.pdbx_seq_one_letter_code
_entity_poly.pdbx_strand_id
1 'polypeptide(L)'
;AGAIIASAGSAWVFVLNAVLSVISGLVIMRWKRTHVPSPLGREKLPSAMRVGLQFVRQSPRLRAVLWRIAVFFLHATALMALLPLVARGLDGGGAGMFTLLLASMGAGAIVAAMFLPRLRQAMARDVLVLRGTLLQAAAMAVMAIAPNIYVAVPAMVLAGMAWITTANSLSVSAQLALPNWVRARGMSIFQMSIMGATALGAAVWGQVATVTSVHLSLALAALTGVMAMALVQRLVTDRHMEEDLSPSQAFKAPVTTTPPQAGRVVVTIEYTIDPARAAEFRTLMQESRRSRLRQGALSCDLLHDLADPARYVEQIVDESWTEHLRRFDRVTASDVALRERKLAFHRGESPPAVVRYLVER
;
A
#
# COMPACT_ATOMS: atom_id res chain seq x y z
N ALA A 1 -7.35 -28.75 -8.27
CA ALA A 1 -8.12 -28.60 -9.52
C ALA A 1 -7.57 -29.54 -10.60
N GLY A 2 -6.27 -29.49 -10.94
CA GLY A 2 -5.69 -30.30 -12.03
C GLY A 2 -5.93 -31.80 -11.90
N ALA A 3 -5.75 -32.39 -10.71
CA ALA A 3 -6.03 -33.80 -10.45
C ALA A 3 -7.51 -34.16 -10.65
N ILE A 4 -8.41 -33.28 -10.21
CA ILE A 4 -9.87 -33.49 -10.39
C ILE A 4 -10.26 -33.40 -11.87
N ILE A 5 -9.65 -32.46 -12.62
CA ILE A 5 -9.90 -32.34 -14.08
C ILE A 5 -9.46 -33.63 -14.79
N ALA A 6 -8.28 -34.15 -14.40
CA ALA A 6 -7.73 -35.38 -15.03
C ALA A 6 -8.54 -36.63 -14.71
N SER A 7 -9.13 -36.72 -13.50
CA SER A 7 -9.85 -37.94 -13.06
C SER A 7 -11.35 -37.88 -13.28
N ALA A 8 -11.98 -36.71 -13.12
CA ALA A 8 -13.44 -36.56 -13.12
C ALA A 8 -13.97 -35.53 -14.14
N GLY A 9 -13.08 -34.82 -14.82
CA GLY A 9 -13.44 -33.81 -15.80
C GLY A 9 -13.62 -32.40 -15.19
N SER A 10 -13.67 -31.39 -16.06
CA SER A 10 -13.74 -29.96 -15.66
C SER A 10 -15.05 -29.59 -14.96
N ALA A 11 -16.16 -30.28 -15.30
CA ALA A 11 -17.49 -30.03 -14.70
C ALA A 11 -17.46 -30.13 -13.17
N TRP A 12 -16.77 -31.12 -12.61
CA TRP A 12 -16.67 -31.35 -11.17
C TRP A 12 -15.92 -30.25 -10.44
N VAL A 13 -14.95 -29.63 -11.09
CA VAL A 13 -14.25 -28.45 -10.51
C VAL A 13 -15.18 -27.27 -10.38
N PHE A 14 -16.04 -27.01 -11.37
CA PHE A 14 -17.05 -25.96 -11.30
C PHE A 14 -18.09 -26.25 -10.22
N VAL A 15 -18.59 -27.50 -10.12
CA VAL A 15 -19.54 -27.88 -9.06
C VAL A 15 -18.92 -27.72 -7.68
N LEU A 16 -17.70 -28.18 -7.47
CA LEU A 16 -17.00 -28.02 -6.20
C LEU A 16 -16.82 -26.54 -5.83
N ASN A 17 -16.40 -25.71 -6.79
CA ASN A 17 -16.24 -24.28 -6.58
C ASN A 17 -17.59 -23.60 -6.25
N ALA A 18 -18.68 -23.97 -6.93
CA ALA A 18 -20.01 -23.46 -6.64
C ALA A 18 -20.46 -23.83 -5.22
N VAL A 19 -20.30 -25.09 -4.82
CA VAL A 19 -20.65 -25.57 -3.46
C VAL A 19 -19.85 -24.82 -2.40
N LEU A 20 -18.52 -24.69 -2.56
CA LEU A 20 -17.67 -23.94 -1.63
C LEU A 20 -18.02 -22.47 -1.56
N SER A 21 -18.40 -21.85 -2.69
CA SER A 21 -18.87 -20.47 -2.75
C SER A 21 -20.18 -20.27 -1.98
N VAL A 22 -21.13 -21.19 -2.13
CA VAL A 22 -22.40 -21.15 -1.40
C VAL A 22 -22.14 -21.33 0.11
N ILE A 23 -21.31 -22.31 0.50
CA ILE A 23 -20.95 -22.53 1.93
C ILE A 23 -20.31 -21.25 2.49
N SER A 24 -19.34 -20.66 1.79
CA SER A 24 -18.69 -19.42 2.19
C SER A 24 -19.68 -18.27 2.35
N GLY A 25 -20.62 -18.15 1.40
CA GLY A 25 -21.71 -17.17 1.48
C GLY A 25 -22.59 -17.35 2.72
N LEU A 26 -23.01 -18.59 3.01
CA LEU A 26 -23.80 -18.92 4.20
C LEU A 26 -23.06 -18.62 5.51
N VAL A 27 -21.76 -18.91 5.58
CA VAL A 27 -20.92 -18.59 6.74
C VAL A 27 -20.83 -17.09 6.93
N ILE A 28 -20.62 -16.32 5.87
CA ILE A 28 -20.55 -14.84 5.93
C ILE A 28 -21.91 -14.26 6.36
N MET A 29 -23.02 -14.78 5.85
CA MET A 29 -24.37 -14.33 6.26
C MET A 29 -24.66 -14.58 7.73
N ARG A 30 -24.12 -15.64 8.32
CA ARG A 30 -24.25 -15.94 9.75
C ARG A 30 -23.30 -15.13 10.64
N TRP A 31 -22.29 -14.46 10.05
CA TRP A 31 -21.34 -13.68 10.81
C TRP A 31 -21.95 -12.37 11.31
N LYS A 32 -22.25 -12.32 12.59
CA LYS A 32 -22.75 -11.13 13.28
C LYS A 32 -21.55 -10.26 13.69
N ARG A 33 -21.38 -9.14 13.01
CA ARG A 33 -20.41 -8.13 13.41
C ARG A 33 -21.08 -7.13 14.36
N THR A 34 -20.52 -6.93 15.54
CA THR A 34 -20.90 -5.81 16.43
C THR A 34 -20.45 -4.50 15.74
N HIS A 35 -21.41 -3.76 15.22
CA HIS A 35 -21.13 -2.46 14.62
C HIS A 35 -21.31 -1.39 15.69
N VAL A 36 -20.24 -0.69 16.04
CA VAL A 36 -20.32 0.52 16.86
C VAL A 36 -20.56 1.69 15.90
N PRO A 37 -21.76 2.30 15.90
CA PRO A 37 -22.04 3.42 15.02
C PRO A 37 -21.18 4.62 15.44
N SER A 38 -20.56 5.28 14.47
CA SER A 38 -19.84 6.53 14.73
C SER A 38 -20.83 7.63 15.13
N PRO A 39 -20.57 8.39 16.20
CA PRO A 39 -21.43 9.51 16.60
C PRO A 39 -21.50 10.61 15.52
N LEU A 40 -20.53 10.69 14.63
CA LEU A 40 -20.47 11.62 13.49
C LEU A 40 -21.23 11.11 12.24
N GLY A 41 -21.95 9.99 12.34
CA GLY A 41 -22.70 9.39 11.25
C GLY A 41 -21.82 8.77 10.16
N ARG A 42 -22.44 8.42 9.01
CA ARG A 42 -21.75 7.80 7.88
C ARG A 42 -20.94 8.84 7.09
N GLU A 43 -19.76 8.45 6.65
CA GLU A 43 -18.92 9.26 5.77
C GLU A 43 -19.48 9.25 4.34
N LYS A 44 -19.53 10.41 3.68
CA LYS A 44 -19.95 10.50 2.27
C LYS A 44 -18.92 9.81 1.38
N LEU A 45 -19.37 8.99 0.44
CA LEU A 45 -18.48 8.20 -0.42
C LEU A 45 -17.42 9.06 -1.17
N PRO A 46 -17.77 10.19 -1.81
CA PRO A 46 -16.76 11.02 -2.50
C PRO A 46 -15.70 11.57 -1.55
N SER A 47 -16.11 12.03 -0.36
CA SER A 47 -15.19 12.53 0.68
C SER A 47 -14.28 11.40 1.17
N ALA A 48 -14.83 10.20 1.41
CA ALA A 48 -14.10 9.02 1.81
C ALA A 48 -13.04 8.60 0.78
N MET A 49 -13.39 8.60 -0.51
CA MET A 49 -12.47 8.27 -1.61
C MET A 49 -11.36 9.33 -1.72
N ARG A 50 -11.73 10.62 -1.67
CA ARG A 50 -10.77 11.73 -1.70
C ARG A 50 -9.75 11.60 -0.56
N VAL A 51 -10.21 11.40 0.66
CA VAL A 51 -9.35 11.28 1.84
C VAL A 51 -8.43 10.04 1.73
N GLY A 52 -8.94 8.92 1.24
CA GLY A 52 -8.14 7.72 0.99
C GLY A 52 -7.02 7.97 -0.03
N LEU A 53 -7.34 8.58 -1.18
CA LEU A 53 -6.35 8.92 -2.20
C LEU A 53 -5.34 9.96 -1.69
N GLN A 54 -5.82 10.94 -0.94
CA GLN A 54 -4.98 11.98 -0.34
C GLN A 54 -4.01 11.39 0.68
N PHE A 55 -4.46 10.43 1.50
CA PHE A 55 -3.60 9.68 2.42
C PHE A 55 -2.46 8.98 1.66
N VAL A 56 -2.77 8.26 0.58
CA VAL A 56 -1.77 7.59 -0.25
C VAL A 56 -0.75 8.59 -0.81
N ARG A 57 -1.22 9.70 -1.38
CA ARG A 57 -0.36 10.74 -1.96
C ARG A 57 0.58 11.38 -0.94
N GLN A 58 0.11 11.55 0.30
CA GLN A 58 0.85 12.21 1.38
C GLN A 58 1.62 11.23 2.29
N SER A 59 1.53 9.91 2.06
CA SER A 59 2.29 8.89 2.78
C SER A 59 3.46 8.38 1.94
N PRO A 60 4.71 8.83 2.19
CA PRO A 60 5.89 8.34 1.46
C PRO A 60 6.06 6.82 1.60
N ARG A 61 5.86 6.31 2.83
CA ARG A 61 5.97 4.88 3.15
C ARG A 61 5.00 4.02 2.33
N LEU A 62 3.72 4.43 2.25
CA LEU A 62 2.74 3.68 1.46
C LEU A 62 3.05 3.76 -0.04
N ARG A 63 3.46 4.93 -0.55
CA ARG A 63 3.89 5.07 -1.95
C ARG A 63 5.08 4.16 -2.28
N ALA A 64 6.06 4.06 -1.37
CA ALA A 64 7.18 3.15 -1.54
C ALA A 64 6.72 1.70 -1.71
N VAL A 65 5.80 1.26 -0.85
CA VAL A 65 5.22 -0.09 -0.94
C VAL A 65 4.45 -0.29 -2.25
N LEU A 66 3.67 0.71 -2.68
CA LEU A 66 2.90 0.64 -3.94
C LEU A 66 3.81 0.55 -5.17
N TRP A 67 4.90 1.30 -5.22
CA TRP A 67 5.88 1.18 -6.30
C TRP A 67 6.57 -0.18 -6.31
N ARG A 68 7.00 -0.68 -5.14
CA ARG A 68 7.64 -1.99 -5.02
C ARG A 68 6.72 -3.13 -5.46
N ILE A 69 5.44 -3.09 -5.04
CA ILE A 69 4.47 -4.13 -5.42
C ILE A 69 4.15 -4.07 -6.91
N ALA A 70 4.00 -2.87 -7.48
CA ALA A 70 3.74 -2.69 -8.90
C ALA A 70 4.90 -3.21 -9.75
N VAL A 71 6.14 -2.84 -9.42
CA VAL A 71 7.34 -3.34 -10.11
C VAL A 71 7.46 -4.85 -9.99
N PHE A 72 7.26 -5.42 -8.80
CA PHE A 72 7.35 -6.86 -8.61
C PHE A 72 6.33 -7.61 -9.47
N PHE A 73 5.05 -7.24 -9.39
CA PHE A 73 3.99 -7.95 -10.13
C PHE A 73 4.06 -7.71 -11.63
N LEU A 74 4.47 -6.53 -12.09
CA LEU A 74 4.69 -6.26 -13.52
C LEU A 74 5.65 -7.26 -14.16
N HIS A 75 6.74 -7.59 -13.47
CA HIS A 75 7.77 -8.46 -14.00
C HIS A 75 7.52 -9.94 -13.66
N ALA A 76 7.13 -10.25 -12.42
CA ALA A 76 6.87 -11.63 -12.01
C ALA A 76 5.73 -12.29 -12.78
N THR A 77 4.77 -11.50 -13.27
CA THR A 77 3.66 -11.99 -14.10
C THR A 77 4.10 -12.55 -15.45
N ALA A 78 5.27 -12.14 -15.96
CA ALA A 78 5.82 -12.71 -17.19
C ALA A 78 5.89 -14.25 -17.13
N LEU A 79 6.34 -14.80 -15.99
CA LEU A 79 6.42 -16.25 -15.80
C LEU A 79 5.05 -16.91 -15.88
N MET A 80 4.03 -16.34 -15.24
CA MET A 80 2.68 -16.89 -15.25
C MET A 80 2.01 -16.76 -16.63
N ALA A 81 2.16 -15.60 -17.28
CA ALA A 81 1.57 -15.35 -18.58
C ALA A 81 2.16 -16.25 -19.69
N LEU A 82 3.46 -16.53 -19.61
CA LEU A 82 4.17 -17.32 -20.62
C LEU A 82 4.29 -18.81 -20.25
N LEU A 83 3.90 -19.21 -19.04
CA LEU A 83 4.00 -20.58 -18.55
C LEU A 83 3.36 -21.63 -19.47
N PRO A 84 2.16 -21.40 -20.09
CA PRO A 84 1.59 -22.35 -21.04
C PRO A 84 2.46 -22.58 -22.27
N LEU A 85 3.16 -21.53 -22.73
CA LEU A 85 4.06 -21.62 -23.89
C LEU A 85 5.36 -22.35 -23.54
N VAL A 86 5.90 -22.04 -22.34
CA VAL A 86 7.08 -22.80 -21.84
C VAL A 86 6.74 -24.27 -21.67
N ALA A 87 5.58 -24.59 -21.08
CA ALA A 87 5.14 -25.96 -20.86
C ALA A 87 4.97 -26.74 -22.18
N ARG A 88 4.58 -26.10 -23.29
CA ARG A 88 4.48 -26.70 -24.61
C ARG A 88 5.84 -26.94 -25.26
N GLY A 89 6.84 -26.13 -24.95
CA GLY A 89 8.19 -26.25 -25.48
C GLY A 89 9.05 -27.32 -24.81
N LEU A 90 8.65 -27.81 -23.63
CA LEU A 90 9.34 -28.88 -22.92
C LEU A 90 8.96 -30.26 -23.49
N ASP A 91 9.91 -31.21 -23.49
CA ASP A 91 9.68 -32.59 -23.93
C ASP A 91 8.50 -33.23 -23.22
N GLY A 92 7.57 -33.80 -23.99
CA GLY A 92 6.30 -34.32 -23.47
C GLY A 92 5.26 -33.25 -23.10
N GLY A 93 5.43 -32.02 -23.62
CA GLY A 93 4.63 -30.84 -23.29
C GLY A 93 3.14 -31.00 -23.55
N GLY A 94 2.33 -30.35 -22.70
CA GLY A 94 0.87 -30.36 -22.74
C GLY A 94 0.23 -29.89 -21.44
N ALA A 95 -1.06 -30.17 -21.29
CA ALA A 95 -1.82 -29.77 -20.10
C ALA A 95 -1.28 -30.36 -18.79
N GLY A 96 -0.75 -31.60 -18.84
CA GLY A 96 -0.11 -32.27 -17.70
C GLY A 96 1.16 -31.56 -17.24
N MET A 97 2.01 -31.15 -18.17
CA MET A 97 3.23 -30.39 -17.90
C MET A 97 2.91 -29.03 -17.25
N PHE A 98 1.99 -28.29 -17.83
CA PHE A 98 1.52 -27.01 -17.24
C PHE A 98 1.01 -27.20 -15.81
N THR A 99 0.19 -28.23 -15.58
CA THR A 99 -0.33 -28.55 -14.25
C THR A 99 0.77 -28.88 -13.25
N LEU A 100 1.77 -29.65 -13.65
CA LEU A 100 2.91 -30.02 -12.81
C LEU A 100 3.76 -28.79 -12.44
N LEU A 101 4.07 -27.93 -13.41
CA LEU A 101 4.82 -26.69 -13.15
C LEU A 101 4.06 -25.78 -12.21
N LEU A 102 2.75 -25.61 -12.40
CA LEU A 102 1.91 -24.81 -11.52
C LEU A 102 1.81 -25.42 -10.10
N ALA A 103 1.71 -26.73 -10.00
CA ALA A 103 1.71 -27.44 -8.70
C ALA A 103 3.06 -27.27 -7.99
N SER A 104 4.17 -27.32 -8.71
CA SER A 104 5.52 -27.09 -8.18
C SER A 104 5.69 -25.68 -7.61
N MET A 105 5.15 -24.68 -8.31
CA MET A 105 5.10 -23.30 -7.78
C MET A 105 4.26 -23.23 -6.50
N GLY A 106 3.10 -23.88 -6.45
CA GLY A 106 2.27 -23.99 -5.26
C GLY A 106 2.99 -24.65 -4.09
N ALA A 107 3.72 -25.74 -4.33
CA ALA A 107 4.55 -26.41 -3.32
C ALA A 107 5.63 -25.48 -2.76
N GLY A 108 6.32 -24.74 -3.62
CA GLY A 108 7.28 -23.71 -3.21
C GLY A 108 6.65 -22.62 -2.34
N ALA A 109 5.46 -22.16 -2.69
CA ALA A 109 4.72 -21.18 -1.90
C ALA A 109 4.39 -21.71 -0.48
N ILE A 110 3.99 -22.98 -0.35
CA ILE A 110 3.72 -23.62 0.95
C ILE A 110 5.02 -23.70 1.77
N VAL A 111 6.10 -24.17 1.18
CA VAL A 111 7.41 -24.24 1.86
C VAL A 111 7.82 -22.85 2.37
N ALA A 112 7.75 -21.82 1.53
CA ALA A 112 8.07 -20.46 1.95
C ALA A 112 7.17 -19.98 3.08
N ALA A 113 5.87 -20.24 3.03
CA ALA A 113 4.92 -19.85 4.07
C ALA A 113 5.27 -20.44 5.45
N MET A 114 5.77 -21.68 5.50
CA MET A 114 6.21 -22.33 6.74
C MET A 114 7.44 -21.66 7.36
N PHE A 115 8.37 -21.20 6.55
CA PHE A 115 9.61 -20.55 7.01
C PHE A 115 9.51 -19.03 7.14
N LEU A 116 8.52 -18.40 6.54
CA LEU A 116 8.36 -16.94 6.50
C LEU A 116 8.35 -16.27 7.89
N PRO A 117 7.73 -16.83 8.96
CA PRO A 117 7.81 -16.24 10.30
C PRO A 117 9.26 -16.15 10.82
N ARG A 118 10.07 -17.22 10.62
CA ARG A 118 11.48 -17.24 11.01
C ARG A 118 12.31 -16.23 10.19
N LEU A 119 12.08 -16.15 8.89
CA LEU A 119 12.77 -15.20 8.01
C LEU A 119 12.48 -13.74 8.40
N ARG A 120 11.26 -13.45 8.83
CA ARG A 120 10.86 -12.10 9.29
C ARG A 120 11.51 -11.69 10.63
N GLN A 121 11.81 -12.64 11.48
CA GLN A 121 12.52 -12.39 12.73
C GLN A 121 14.01 -12.14 12.48
N ALA A 122 14.58 -12.80 11.49
CA ALA A 122 16.00 -12.74 11.15
C ALA A 122 16.39 -11.59 10.21
N MET A 123 15.45 -11.04 9.44
CA MET A 123 15.75 -10.08 8.37
C MET A 123 14.73 -8.94 8.31
N ALA A 124 15.23 -7.72 8.01
CA ALA A 124 14.37 -6.58 7.70
C ALA A 124 13.49 -6.85 6.46
N ARG A 125 12.28 -6.27 6.44
CA ARG A 125 11.30 -6.48 5.36
C ARG A 125 11.82 -6.08 3.98
N ASP A 126 12.58 -4.99 3.91
CA ASP A 126 13.18 -4.50 2.66
C ASP A 126 14.19 -5.50 2.07
N VAL A 127 14.95 -6.16 2.96
CA VAL A 127 15.88 -7.23 2.56
C VAL A 127 15.12 -8.45 2.03
N LEU A 128 13.99 -8.81 2.67
CA LEU A 128 13.13 -9.91 2.21
C LEU A 128 12.54 -9.62 0.83
N VAL A 129 12.10 -8.39 0.58
CA VAL A 129 11.58 -7.97 -0.73
C VAL A 129 12.67 -8.04 -1.80
N LEU A 130 13.88 -7.54 -1.49
CA LEU A 130 14.99 -7.59 -2.44
C LEU A 130 15.41 -9.03 -2.75
N ARG A 131 15.63 -9.86 -1.73
CA ARG A 131 15.99 -11.28 -1.90
C ARG A 131 14.92 -12.07 -2.64
N GLY A 132 13.63 -11.81 -2.31
CA GLY A 132 12.53 -12.42 -3.02
C GLY A 132 12.47 -12.00 -4.50
N THR A 133 12.75 -10.73 -4.82
CA THR A 133 12.83 -10.25 -6.21
C THR A 133 14.00 -10.88 -6.95
N LEU A 134 15.16 -10.98 -6.32
CA LEU A 134 16.33 -11.65 -6.92
C LEU A 134 16.07 -13.14 -7.16
N LEU A 135 15.44 -13.82 -6.20
CA LEU A 135 15.07 -15.22 -6.34
C LEU A 135 14.03 -15.43 -7.47
N GLN A 136 13.04 -14.53 -7.59
CA GLN A 136 12.08 -14.54 -8.68
C GLN A 136 12.76 -14.36 -10.04
N ALA A 137 13.68 -13.40 -10.14
CA ALA A 137 14.44 -13.15 -11.36
C ALA A 137 15.34 -14.34 -11.73
N ALA A 138 16.02 -14.94 -10.74
CA ALA A 138 16.82 -16.14 -10.95
C ALA A 138 15.96 -17.33 -11.47
N ALA A 139 14.80 -17.55 -10.84
CA ALA A 139 13.87 -18.57 -11.29
C ALA A 139 13.39 -18.32 -12.74
N MET A 140 13.08 -17.07 -13.10
CA MET A 140 12.70 -16.70 -14.46
C MET A 140 13.84 -16.89 -15.46
N ALA A 141 15.07 -16.52 -15.09
CA ALA A 141 16.25 -16.73 -15.94
C ALA A 141 16.53 -18.22 -16.18
N VAL A 142 16.38 -19.05 -15.13
CA VAL A 142 16.49 -20.51 -15.27
C VAL A 142 15.37 -21.05 -16.16
N MET A 143 14.12 -20.60 -15.99
CA MET A 143 13.00 -21.00 -16.85
C MET A 143 13.19 -20.58 -18.31
N ALA A 144 13.87 -19.45 -18.56
CA ALA A 144 14.18 -18.97 -19.90
C ALA A 144 15.14 -19.91 -20.67
N ILE A 145 15.95 -20.68 -19.97
CA ILE A 145 16.93 -21.61 -20.59
C ILE A 145 16.68 -23.09 -20.25
N ALA A 146 15.57 -23.37 -19.54
CA ALA A 146 15.27 -24.72 -19.07
C ALA A 146 15.08 -25.71 -20.23
N PRO A 147 15.98 -26.71 -20.41
CA PRO A 147 15.89 -27.67 -21.53
C PRO A 147 14.87 -28.78 -21.25
N ASN A 148 14.57 -29.06 -20.00
CA ASN A 148 13.75 -30.18 -19.58
C ASN A 148 13.04 -29.92 -18.24
N ILE A 149 12.17 -30.86 -17.86
CA ILE A 149 11.37 -30.78 -16.64
C ILE A 149 12.19 -30.79 -15.34
N TYR A 150 13.34 -31.46 -15.33
CA TYR A 150 14.19 -31.57 -14.12
C TYR A 150 14.81 -30.25 -13.73
N VAL A 151 14.97 -29.31 -14.66
CA VAL A 151 15.40 -27.93 -14.42
C VAL A 151 14.20 -27.01 -14.17
N ALA A 152 13.11 -27.20 -14.92
CA ALA A 152 11.93 -26.34 -14.80
C ALA A 152 11.19 -26.50 -13.46
N VAL A 153 11.06 -27.72 -12.93
CA VAL A 153 10.35 -27.97 -11.65
C VAL A 153 11.03 -27.27 -10.46
N PRO A 154 12.34 -27.43 -10.21
CA PRO A 154 13.02 -26.67 -9.15
C PRO A 154 12.92 -25.15 -9.33
N ALA A 155 13.03 -24.64 -10.56
CA ALA A 155 12.87 -23.23 -10.85
C ALA A 155 11.46 -22.73 -10.48
N MET A 156 10.41 -23.50 -10.76
CA MET A 156 9.04 -23.16 -10.38
C MET A 156 8.83 -23.21 -8.86
N VAL A 157 9.46 -24.15 -8.15
CA VAL A 157 9.45 -24.15 -6.66
C VAL A 157 10.07 -22.86 -6.12
N LEU A 158 11.23 -22.46 -6.64
CA LEU A 158 11.89 -21.21 -6.25
C LEU A 158 11.03 -19.97 -6.58
N ALA A 159 10.39 -19.96 -7.75
CA ALA A 159 9.45 -18.91 -8.13
C ALA A 159 8.27 -18.80 -7.15
N GLY A 160 7.70 -19.92 -6.71
CA GLY A 160 6.63 -19.95 -5.71
C GLY A 160 7.09 -19.42 -4.35
N MET A 161 8.29 -19.79 -3.92
CA MET A 161 8.90 -19.27 -2.70
C MET A 161 9.10 -17.74 -2.78
N ALA A 162 9.64 -17.26 -3.89
CA ALA A 162 9.87 -15.84 -4.13
C ALA A 162 8.57 -15.05 -4.15
N TRP A 163 7.56 -15.54 -4.85
CA TRP A 163 6.24 -14.94 -4.98
C TRP A 163 5.58 -14.68 -3.61
N ILE A 164 5.41 -15.75 -2.82
CA ILE A 164 4.72 -15.62 -1.54
C ILE A 164 5.52 -14.78 -0.53
N THR A 165 6.85 -14.92 -0.52
CA THR A 165 7.72 -14.15 0.38
C THR A 165 7.62 -12.65 0.09
N THR A 166 7.71 -12.26 -1.18
CA THR A 166 7.66 -10.83 -1.59
C THR A 166 6.26 -10.26 -1.43
N ALA A 167 5.24 -10.93 -1.96
CA ALA A 167 3.85 -10.46 -1.90
C ALA A 167 3.36 -10.29 -0.46
N ASN A 168 3.66 -11.28 0.41
CA ASN A 168 3.26 -11.22 1.81
C ASN A 168 4.04 -10.15 2.59
N SER A 169 5.35 -9.98 2.34
CA SER A 169 6.15 -8.94 2.99
C SER A 169 5.66 -7.54 2.63
N LEU A 170 5.33 -7.29 1.36
CA LEU A 170 4.77 -6.02 0.90
C LEU A 170 3.34 -5.79 1.41
N SER A 171 2.50 -6.84 1.48
CA SER A 171 1.15 -6.76 2.05
C SER A 171 1.16 -6.35 3.52
N VAL A 172 2.04 -6.96 4.32
CA VAL A 172 2.20 -6.58 5.73
C VAL A 172 2.77 -5.16 5.86
N SER A 173 3.73 -4.77 5.01
CA SER A 173 4.25 -3.41 5.00
C SER A 173 3.17 -2.37 4.68
N ALA A 174 2.27 -2.68 3.72
CA ALA A 174 1.12 -1.84 3.40
C ALA A 174 0.16 -1.70 4.60
N GLN A 175 -0.16 -2.82 5.26
CA GLN A 175 -1.06 -2.81 6.43
C GLN A 175 -0.50 -1.99 7.59
N LEU A 176 0.81 -2.07 7.85
CA LEU A 176 1.49 -1.32 8.89
C LEU A 176 1.70 0.16 8.56
N ALA A 177 1.65 0.52 7.28
CA ALA A 177 1.67 1.91 6.83
C ALA A 177 0.28 2.59 6.86
N LEU A 178 -0.77 1.87 7.28
CA LEU A 178 -2.15 2.32 7.24
C LEU A 178 -2.79 2.29 8.63
N PRO A 179 -3.19 3.45 9.20
CA PRO A 179 -4.03 3.49 10.39
C PRO A 179 -5.39 2.80 10.14
N ASN A 180 -6.03 2.34 11.22
CA ASN A 180 -7.28 1.56 11.14
C ASN A 180 -8.38 2.24 10.32
N TRP A 181 -8.55 3.57 10.47
CA TRP A 181 -9.63 4.34 9.85
C TRP A 181 -9.53 4.43 8.31
N VAL A 182 -8.32 4.28 7.72
CA VAL A 182 -8.10 4.35 6.26
C VAL A 182 -7.65 3.00 5.68
N ARG A 183 -7.44 1.98 6.52
CA ARG A 183 -6.85 0.69 6.13
C ARG A 183 -7.60 0.03 4.97
N ALA A 184 -8.92 -0.05 5.03
CA ALA A 184 -9.71 -0.66 3.96
C ALA A 184 -9.49 0.03 2.60
N ARG A 185 -9.48 1.37 2.58
CA ARG A 185 -9.27 2.19 1.37
C ARG A 185 -7.84 2.07 0.83
N GLY A 186 -6.86 2.14 1.73
CA GLY A 186 -5.45 1.96 1.34
C GLY A 186 -5.16 0.56 0.80
N MET A 187 -5.74 -0.48 1.41
CA MET A 187 -5.61 -1.85 0.92
C MET A 187 -6.36 -2.08 -0.41
N SER A 188 -7.47 -1.38 -0.67
CA SER A 188 -8.11 -1.41 -1.99
C SER A 188 -7.18 -0.83 -3.07
N ILE A 189 -6.52 0.30 -2.81
CA ILE A 189 -5.54 0.90 -3.73
C ILE A 189 -4.34 -0.05 -3.93
N PHE A 190 -3.86 -0.68 -2.85
CA PHE A 190 -2.81 -1.70 -2.93
C PHE A 190 -3.22 -2.88 -3.83
N GLN A 191 -4.44 -3.38 -3.69
CA GLN A 191 -4.96 -4.47 -4.53
C GLN A 191 -5.13 -4.03 -5.99
N MET A 192 -5.61 -2.79 -6.24
CA MET A 192 -5.64 -2.22 -7.58
C MET A 192 -4.26 -2.13 -8.23
N SER A 193 -3.22 -1.77 -7.44
CA SER A 193 -1.84 -1.75 -7.92
C SER A 193 -1.35 -3.13 -8.33
N ILE A 194 -1.69 -4.19 -7.57
CA ILE A 194 -1.38 -5.58 -7.93
C ILE A 194 -2.06 -5.95 -9.24
N MET A 195 -3.38 -5.76 -9.32
CA MET A 195 -4.17 -6.18 -10.49
C MET A 195 -3.75 -5.40 -11.75
N GLY A 196 -3.55 -4.08 -11.62
CA GLY A 196 -3.08 -3.23 -12.71
C GLY A 196 -1.68 -3.63 -13.19
N ALA A 197 -0.75 -3.84 -12.27
CA ALA A 197 0.61 -4.30 -12.61
C ALA A 197 0.62 -5.68 -13.26
N THR A 198 -0.21 -6.61 -12.76
CA THR A 198 -0.38 -7.96 -13.34
C THR A 198 -0.93 -7.89 -14.76
N ALA A 199 -1.99 -7.12 -15.00
CA ALA A 199 -2.58 -6.96 -16.33
C ALA A 199 -1.60 -6.34 -17.32
N LEU A 200 -0.93 -5.25 -16.91
CA LEU A 200 0.10 -4.59 -17.73
C LEU A 200 1.29 -5.50 -17.98
N GLY A 201 1.74 -6.24 -16.97
CA GLY A 201 2.84 -7.20 -17.09
C GLY A 201 2.53 -8.32 -18.08
N ALA A 202 1.33 -8.91 -18.01
CA ALA A 202 0.88 -9.93 -18.93
C ALA A 202 0.83 -9.39 -20.38
N ALA A 203 0.30 -8.19 -20.58
CA ALA A 203 0.22 -7.56 -21.89
C ALA A 203 1.63 -7.23 -22.46
N VAL A 204 2.49 -6.59 -21.67
CA VAL A 204 3.83 -6.19 -22.10
C VAL A 204 4.69 -7.41 -22.42
N TRP A 205 4.79 -8.36 -21.49
CA TRP A 205 5.66 -9.52 -21.67
C TRP A 205 5.11 -10.52 -22.67
N GLY A 206 3.76 -10.62 -22.79
CA GLY A 206 3.12 -11.35 -23.87
C GLY A 206 3.48 -10.76 -25.25
N GLN A 207 3.38 -9.44 -25.39
CA GLN A 207 3.77 -8.75 -26.64
C GLN A 207 5.26 -8.89 -26.93
N VAL A 208 6.13 -8.75 -25.95
CA VAL A 208 7.58 -8.98 -26.13
C VAL A 208 7.84 -10.41 -26.61
N ALA A 209 7.14 -11.40 -26.06
CA ALA A 209 7.29 -12.79 -26.48
C ALA A 209 6.83 -13.05 -27.93
N THR A 210 5.81 -12.33 -28.42
CA THR A 210 5.33 -12.46 -29.80
C THR A 210 6.30 -11.87 -30.83
N VAL A 211 6.94 -10.74 -30.49
CA VAL A 211 7.89 -10.06 -31.41
C VAL A 211 9.33 -10.58 -31.30
N THR A 212 9.63 -11.35 -30.25
CA THR A 212 10.98 -11.93 -30.06
C THR A 212 10.89 -13.43 -29.84
N SER A 213 10.95 -13.86 -28.59
CA SER A 213 10.73 -15.25 -28.17
C SER A 213 10.32 -15.33 -26.71
N VAL A 214 9.72 -16.44 -26.30
CA VAL A 214 9.36 -16.70 -24.89
C VAL A 214 10.58 -16.64 -23.97
N HIS A 215 11.70 -17.26 -24.45
CA HIS A 215 12.98 -17.30 -23.71
C HIS A 215 13.55 -15.89 -23.47
N LEU A 216 13.61 -15.07 -24.53
CA LEU A 216 14.12 -13.69 -24.43
C LEU A 216 13.19 -12.79 -23.58
N SER A 217 11.88 -12.95 -23.72
CA SER A 217 10.90 -12.22 -22.90
C SER A 217 11.08 -12.49 -21.41
N LEU A 218 11.25 -13.77 -21.01
CA LEU A 218 11.52 -14.13 -19.61
C LEU A 218 12.86 -13.58 -19.10
N ALA A 219 13.90 -13.66 -19.92
CA ALA A 219 15.23 -13.13 -19.57
C ALA A 219 15.22 -11.61 -19.40
N LEU A 220 14.55 -10.90 -20.31
CA LEU A 220 14.38 -9.44 -20.21
C LEU A 220 13.53 -9.05 -18.99
N ALA A 221 12.44 -9.77 -18.73
CA ALA A 221 11.62 -9.54 -17.55
C ALA A 221 12.41 -9.75 -16.24
N ALA A 222 13.26 -10.77 -16.19
CA ALA A 222 14.13 -11.02 -15.04
C ALA A 222 15.13 -9.88 -14.83
N LEU A 223 15.84 -9.48 -15.87
CA LEU A 223 16.86 -8.43 -15.81
C LEU A 223 16.25 -7.07 -15.45
N THR A 224 15.24 -6.64 -16.21
CA THR A 224 14.59 -5.34 -16.00
C THR A 224 13.86 -5.27 -14.65
N GLY A 225 13.32 -6.40 -14.16
CA GLY A 225 12.70 -6.49 -12.84
C GLY A 225 13.66 -6.22 -11.70
N VAL A 226 14.88 -6.79 -11.76
CA VAL A 226 15.92 -6.51 -10.77
C VAL A 226 16.37 -5.06 -10.85
N MET A 227 16.62 -4.54 -12.06
CA MET A 227 17.04 -3.15 -12.25
C MET A 227 15.98 -2.16 -11.75
N ALA A 228 14.72 -2.37 -12.10
CA ALA A 228 13.62 -1.53 -11.65
C ALA A 228 13.43 -1.57 -10.13
N MET A 229 13.52 -2.77 -9.52
CA MET A 229 13.43 -2.90 -8.06
C MET A 229 14.60 -2.20 -7.36
N ALA A 230 15.82 -2.36 -7.85
CA ALA A 230 17.00 -1.68 -7.31
C ALA A 230 16.87 -0.14 -7.44
N LEU A 231 16.36 0.34 -8.56
CA LEU A 231 16.09 1.75 -8.78
C LEU A 231 15.04 2.28 -7.80
N VAL A 232 13.91 1.58 -7.66
CA VAL A 232 12.86 1.97 -6.70
C VAL A 232 13.39 1.97 -5.27
N GLN A 233 14.21 0.99 -4.89
CA GLN A 233 14.83 0.98 -3.56
C GLN A 233 15.78 2.17 -3.34
N ARG A 234 16.54 2.58 -4.34
CA ARG A 234 17.45 3.74 -4.25
C ARG A 234 16.68 5.07 -4.19
N LEU A 235 15.65 5.24 -5.02
CA LEU A 235 14.89 6.49 -5.14
C LEU A 235 13.91 6.69 -3.97
N VAL A 236 13.37 5.58 -3.44
CA VAL A 236 12.31 5.60 -2.44
C VAL A 236 12.82 4.97 -1.14
N THR A 237 14.09 5.22 -0.81
CA THR A 237 14.67 4.78 0.48
C THR A 237 13.94 5.47 1.61
N ASP A 238 13.34 4.68 2.48
CA ASP A 238 12.58 5.12 3.63
C ASP A 238 13.56 5.63 4.71
N ARG A 239 14.06 6.87 4.54
CA ARG A 239 14.89 7.58 5.53
C ARG A 239 14.06 8.14 6.68
N HIS A 240 12.76 7.92 6.67
CA HIS A 240 11.88 8.43 7.72
C HIS A 240 11.77 7.39 8.83
N MET A 241 12.07 7.82 10.05
CA MET A 241 11.80 7.09 11.28
C MET A 241 10.40 6.47 11.20
N GLU A 242 10.25 5.27 11.77
CA GLU A 242 8.94 4.61 11.84
C GLU A 242 7.95 5.56 12.51
N GLU A 243 7.06 6.16 11.70
CA GLU A 243 5.96 6.96 12.23
C GLU A 243 5.08 6.04 13.08
N ASP A 244 4.86 6.41 14.33
CA ASP A 244 3.91 5.69 15.19
C ASP A 244 2.48 6.10 14.78
N LEU A 245 1.82 5.19 14.05
CA LEU A 245 0.45 5.36 13.56
C LEU A 245 -0.60 4.84 14.57
N SER A 246 -0.21 4.55 15.81
CA SER A 246 -1.17 4.18 16.85
C SER A 246 -2.17 5.32 17.09
N PRO A 247 -3.47 5.00 17.23
CA PRO A 247 -4.49 6.02 17.50
C PRO A 247 -4.19 6.77 18.80
N SER A 248 -4.33 8.10 18.78
CA SER A 248 -4.18 8.92 19.98
C SER A 248 -5.42 9.77 20.23
N GLN A 249 -5.86 9.85 21.49
CA GLN A 249 -6.94 10.70 21.96
C GLN A 249 -6.42 11.97 22.67
N ALA A 250 -5.16 12.32 22.46
CA ALA A 250 -4.54 13.48 23.12
C ALA A 250 -5.19 14.83 22.75
N PHE A 251 -5.91 14.90 21.62
CA PHE A 251 -6.62 16.10 21.20
C PHE A 251 -8.11 15.95 21.45
N LYS A 252 -8.66 16.82 22.28
CA LYS A 252 -10.09 16.90 22.49
C LYS A 252 -10.75 17.63 21.31
N ALA A 253 -11.82 17.04 20.78
CA ALA A 253 -12.63 17.70 19.78
C ALA A 253 -13.24 19.00 20.34
N PRO A 254 -13.30 20.08 19.55
CA PRO A 254 -13.90 21.32 19.98
C PRO A 254 -15.42 21.13 20.17
N VAL A 255 -15.93 21.71 21.24
CA VAL A 255 -17.36 21.78 21.50
C VAL A 255 -17.85 23.15 21.06
N THR A 256 -18.94 23.19 20.29
CA THR A 256 -19.63 24.43 19.92
C THR A 256 -21.10 24.30 20.27
N THR A 257 -21.69 25.41 20.72
CA THR A 257 -23.11 25.48 21.11
C THR A 257 -24.04 25.28 19.93
N THR A 258 -23.63 25.74 18.74
CA THR A 258 -24.42 25.63 17.51
C THR A 258 -23.52 25.10 16.37
N PRO A 259 -23.47 23.75 16.15
CA PRO A 259 -22.68 23.19 15.07
C PRO A 259 -23.22 23.66 13.70
N PRO A 260 -22.35 24.17 12.81
CA PRO A 260 -22.78 24.55 11.47
C PRO A 260 -23.23 23.34 10.68
N GLN A 261 -24.41 23.43 10.03
CA GLN A 261 -24.96 22.35 9.23
C GLN A 261 -24.32 22.25 7.84
N ALA A 262 -23.81 23.37 7.30
CA ALA A 262 -23.17 23.44 5.99
C ALA A 262 -22.03 24.46 6.01
N GLY A 263 -21.20 24.46 4.95
CA GLY A 263 -20.08 25.37 4.78
C GLY A 263 -18.73 24.74 5.10
N ARG A 264 -17.67 25.35 4.53
CA ARG A 264 -16.29 24.97 4.81
C ARG A 264 -15.84 25.57 6.14
N VAL A 265 -14.99 24.86 6.84
CA VAL A 265 -14.39 25.34 8.09
C VAL A 265 -12.95 25.71 7.84
N VAL A 266 -12.57 26.93 8.20
CA VAL A 266 -11.19 27.41 8.19
C VAL A 266 -10.71 27.46 9.64
N VAL A 267 -9.59 26.81 9.91
CA VAL A 267 -8.93 26.82 11.22
C VAL A 267 -7.61 27.55 11.07
N THR A 268 -7.37 28.55 11.90
CA THR A 268 -6.09 29.26 11.97
C THR A 268 -5.42 28.96 13.30
N ILE A 269 -4.11 28.70 13.25
CA ILE A 269 -3.27 28.52 14.43
C ILE A 269 -2.13 29.51 14.32
N GLU A 270 -2.03 30.43 15.27
CA GLU A 270 -1.07 31.51 15.25
C GLU A 270 0.17 31.14 16.08
N TYR A 271 1.35 31.29 15.49
CA TYR A 271 2.64 31.05 16.11
C TYR A 271 3.48 32.32 16.10
N THR A 272 4.07 32.66 17.24
CA THR A 272 5.14 33.67 17.35
C THR A 272 6.45 32.93 17.53
N ILE A 273 7.37 33.06 16.58
CA ILE A 273 8.63 32.31 16.56
C ILE A 273 9.85 33.25 16.52
N ASP A 274 11.02 32.69 16.76
CA ASP A 274 12.28 33.39 16.51
C ASP A 274 12.51 33.52 14.99
N PRO A 275 12.63 34.72 14.41
CA PRO A 275 12.93 34.90 13.00
C PRO A 275 14.22 34.21 12.54
N ALA A 276 15.23 34.08 13.43
CA ALA A 276 16.47 33.38 13.13
C ALA A 276 16.24 31.87 12.86
N ARG A 277 15.17 31.28 13.43
CA ARG A 277 14.79 29.87 13.27
C ARG A 277 13.68 29.64 12.25
N ALA A 278 13.31 30.66 11.49
CA ALA A 278 12.20 30.59 10.52
C ALA A 278 12.38 29.49 9.45
N ALA A 279 13.61 29.20 9.03
CA ALA A 279 13.90 28.15 8.05
C ALA A 279 13.62 26.74 8.61
N GLU A 280 14.01 26.48 9.87
CA GLU A 280 13.71 25.22 10.57
C GLU A 280 12.21 25.05 10.78
N PHE A 281 11.53 26.12 11.23
CA PHE A 281 10.09 26.12 11.42
C PHE A 281 9.33 25.82 10.12
N ARG A 282 9.70 26.46 9.01
CA ARG A 282 9.09 26.17 7.69
C ARG A 282 9.24 24.71 7.28
N THR A 283 10.41 24.11 7.53
CA THR A 283 10.63 22.69 7.25
C THR A 283 9.73 21.80 8.10
N LEU A 284 9.58 22.09 9.39
CA LEU A 284 8.69 21.38 10.29
C LEU A 284 7.22 21.54 9.87
N MET A 285 6.84 22.73 9.40
CA MET A 285 5.47 23.01 8.95
C MET A 285 5.12 22.29 7.64
N GLN A 286 6.10 21.89 6.82
CA GLN A 286 5.85 20.98 5.70
C GLN A 286 5.44 19.57 6.17
N GLU A 287 6.01 19.07 7.29
CA GLU A 287 5.53 17.83 7.91
C GLU A 287 4.10 18.02 8.43
N SER A 288 3.82 19.15 9.09
CA SER A 288 2.46 19.46 9.56
C SER A 288 1.47 19.46 8.39
N ARG A 289 1.81 20.12 7.30
CA ARG A 289 0.98 20.15 6.10
C ARG A 289 0.66 18.74 5.57
N ARG A 290 1.67 17.87 5.48
CA ARG A 290 1.46 16.46 5.06
C ARG A 290 0.54 15.72 6.02
N SER A 291 0.74 15.87 7.33
CA SER A 291 -0.11 15.25 8.36
C SER A 291 -1.56 15.73 8.24
N ARG A 292 -1.81 17.06 8.14
CA ARG A 292 -3.14 17.63 7.99
C ARG A 292 -3.85 17.13 6.73
N LEU A 293 -3.13 17.08 5.61
CA LEU A 293 -3.65 16.56 4.35
C LEU A 293 -3.95 15.05 4.46
N ARG A 294 -3.10 14.26 5.10
CA ARG A 294 -3.36 12.82 5.35
C ARG A 294 -4.65 12.61 6.14
N GLN A 295 -4.92 13.46 7.12
CA GLN A 295 -6.13 13.40 7.95
C GLN A 295 -7.40 13.86 7.23
N GLY A 296 -7.31 14.47 6.04
CA GLY A 296 -8.44 14.83 5.19
C GLY A 296 -8.71 16.31 5.03
N ALA A 297 -7.84 17.21 5.50
CA ALA A 297 -7.95 18.63 5.20
C ALA A 297 -7.93 18.87 3.68
N LEU A 298 -8.69 19.85 3.19
CA LEU A 298 -8.70 20.27 1.78
C LEU A 298 -7.40 20.97 1.41
N SER A 299 -6.96 21.89 2.26
CA SER A 299 -5.67 22.56 2.16
C SER A 299 -5.09 22.82 3.55
N CYS A 300 -3.78 23.03 3.59
CA CYS A 300 -3.06 23.47 4.77
C CYS A 300 -1.89 24.31 4.30
N ASP A 301 -1.91 25.59 4.64
CA ASP A 301 -0.94 26.56 4.19
C ASP A 301 -0.34 27.30 5.38
N LEU A 302 0.93 27.67 5.27
CA LEU A 302 1.63 28.49 6.25
C LEU A 302 1.70 29.94 5.71
N LEU A 303 1.05 30.84 6.40
CA LEU A 303 1.07 32.27 6.10
C LEU A 303 2.13 32.94 6.97
N HIS A 304 2.85 33.88 6.41
CA HIS A 304 3.82 34.70 7.10
C HIS A 304 3.31 36.14 7.11
N ASP A 305 3.28 36.77 8.27
CA ASP A 305 2.86 38.15 8.40
C ASP A 305 3.93 39.07 7.79
N LEU A 306 3.51 39.96 6.88
CA LEU A 306 4.42 40.89 6.21
C LEU A 306 4.84 42.04 7.12
N ALA A 307 4.06 42.35 8.14
CA ALA A 307 4.34 43.41 9.11
C ALA A 307 5.14 42.93 10.31
N ASP A 308 5.00 41.64 10.67
CA ASP A 308 5.72 41.05 11.82
C ASP A 308 6.46 39.79 11.37
N PRO A 309 7.81 39.83 11.22
CA PRO A 309 8.62 38.69 10.82
C PRO A 309 8.62 37.50 11.78
N ALA A 310 8.16 37.69 13.03
CA ALA A 310 8.03 36.64 14.02
C ALA A 310 6.71 35.88 13.93
N ARG A 311 5.70 36.44 13.25
CA ARG A 311 4.33 35.93 13.24
C ARG A 311 4.05 35.02 12.04
N TYR A 312 3.60 33.80 12.32
CA TYR A 312 3.19 32.79 11.33
C TYR A 312 1.81 32.24 11.66
N VAL A 313 1.01 31.97 10.63
CA VAL A 313 -0.35 31.40 10.78
C VAL A 313 -0.46 30.12 9.97
N GLU A 314 -0.71 28.99 10.65
CA GLU A 314 -1.10 27.73 10.00
C GLU A 314 -2.59 27.81 9.67
N GLN A 315 -2.94 27.90 8.39
CA GLN A 315 -4.32 27.93 7.92
C GLN A 315 -4.71 26.56 7.37
N ILE A 316 -5.78 25.97 7.91
CA ILE A 316 -6.27 24.65 7.54
C ILE A 316 -7.72 24.79 7.08
N VAL A 317 -8.05 24.21 5.92
CA VAL A 317 -9.41 24.23 5.38
C VAL A 317 -9.98 22.83 5.39
N ASP A 318 -11.12 22.65 6.05
CA ASP A 318 -11.88 21.40 6.10
C ASP A 318 -13.17 21.53 5.28
N GLU A 319 -13.65 20.41 4.72
CA GLU A 319 -14.85 20.38 3.84
C GLU A 319 -16.12 20.76 4.57
N SER A 320 -16.23 20.41 5.86
CA SER A 320 -17.37 20.71 6.73
C SER A 320 -16.96 20.59 8.20
N TRP A 321 -17.84 21.04 9.11
CA TRP A 321 -17.66 20.86 10.55
C TRP A 321 -17.54 19.39 10.94
N THR A 322 -18.35 18.51 10.36
CA THR A 322 -18.28 17.06 10.59
C THR A 322 -16.93 16.47 10.18
N GLU A 323 -16.38 16.87 9.02
CA GLU A 323 -15.05 16.42 8.60
C GLU A 323 -13.93 17.01 9.47
N HIS A 324 -14.10 18.25 9.95
CA HIS A 324 -13.20 18.83 10.94
C HIS A 324 -13.16 17.97 12.22
N LEU A 325 -14.31 17.57 12.76
CA LEU A 325 -14.39 16.71 13.95
C LEU A 325 -13.78 15.32 13.68
N ARG A 326 -14.03 14.71 12.51
CA ARG A 326 -13.43 13.42 12.16
C ARG A 326 -11.92 13.44 12.16
N ARG A 327 -11.28 14.57 11.92
CA ARG A 327 -9.82 14.67 12.00
C ARG A 327 -9.29 14.39 13.39
N PHE A 328 -10.04 14.68 14.45
CA PHE A 328 -9.64 14.36 15.83
C PHE A 328 -9.63 12.84 16.06
N ASP A 329 -10.54 12.11 15.43
CA ASP A 329 -10.55 10.63 15.47
C ASP A 329 -9.40 9.99 14.65
N ARG A 330 -8.76 10.77 13.78
CA ARG A 330 -7.68 10.32 12.87
C ARG A 330 -6.29 10.65 13.37
N VAL A 331 -6.17 11.28 14.54
CA VAL A 331 -4.89 11.64 15.15
C VAL A 331 -4.11 10.40 15.57
N THR A 332 -2.80 10.42 15.33
CA THR A 332 -1.87 9.37 15.70
C THR A 332 -0.85 9.87 16.72
N ALA A 333 -0.10 8.96 17.34
CA ALA A 333 0.96 9.31 18.27
C ALA A 333 2.04 10.19 17.61
N SER A 334 2.37 9.94 16.33
CA SER A 334 3.29 10.79 15.56
C SER A 334 2.78 12.23 15.38
N ASP A 335 1.46 12.43 15.30
CA ASP A 335 0.88 13.78 15.19
C ASP A 335 0.99 14.55 16.52
N VAL A 336 0.92 13.83 17.65
CA VAL A 336 1.15 14.41 18.98
C VAL A 336 2.58 14.88 19.13
N ALA A 337 3.56 14.01 18.79
CA ALA A 337 4.97 14.36 18.80
C ALA A 337 5.29 15.54 17.86
N LEU A 338 4.65 15.59 16.69
CA LEU A 338 4.78 16.71 15.75
C LEU A 338 4.24 18.01 16.35
N ARG A 339 3.11 17.96 17.07
CA ARG A 339 2.57 19.14 17.78
C ARG A 339 3.53 19.64 18.83
N GLU A 340 4.11 18.78 19.64
CA GLU A 340 5.09 19.17 20.67
C GLU A 340 6.31 19.85 20.04
N ARG A 341 6.83 19.31 18.95
CA ARG A 341 7.91 19.95 18.20
C ARG A 341 7.54 21.32 17.66
N LYS A 342 6.30 21.53 17.20
CA LYS A 342 5.82 22.85 16.75
C LYS A 342 5.71 23.84 17.93
N LEU A 343 5.19 23.38 19.06
CA LEU A 343 5.07 24.21 20.27
C LEU A 343 6.43 24.66 20.81
N ALA A 344 7.48 23.88 20.64
CA ALA A 344 8.84 24.25 21.04
C ALA A 344 9.42 25.45 20.24
N PHE A 345 8.82 25.83 19.11
CA PHE A 345 9.17 27.05 18.38
C PHE A 345 8.41 28.27 18.86
N HIS A 346 7.25 28.08 19.51
CA HIS A 346 6.41 29.18 19.94
C HIS A 346 7.01 29.91 21.15
N ARG A 347 7.13 31.24 21.05
CA ARG A 347 7.70 32.10 22.11
C ARG A 347 6.63 32.92 22.87
N GLY A 348 5.35 32.75 22.56
CA GLY A 348 4.28 33.42 23.29
C GLY A 348 4.14 32.91 24.73
N GLU A 349 3.74 33.77 25.65
CA GLU A 349 3.45 33.39 27.06
C GLU A 349 2.26 32.43 27.17
N SER A 350 1.33 32.47 26.22
CA SER A 350 0.16 31.58 26.10
C SER A 350 0.31 30.61 24.95
N PRO A 351 -0.35 29.43 24.96
CA PRO A 351 -0.36 28.54 23.83
C PRO A 351 -0.83 29.22 22.54
N PRO A 352 -0.40 28.75 21.34
CA PRO A 352 -0.82 29.31 20.07
C PRO A 352 -2.33 29.47 19.97
N ALA A 353 -2.80 30.65 19.59
CA ALA A 353 -4.21 30.94 19.44
C ALA A 353 -4.82 30.10 18.31
N VAL A 354 -5.92 29.41 18.59
CA VAL A 354 -6.64 28.58 17.61
C VAL A 354 -8.03 29.16 17.39
N VAL A 355 -8.25 29.72 16.19
CA VAL A 355 -9.55 30.27 15.79
C VAL A 355 -10.18 29.44 14.69
N ARG A 356 -11.49 29.34 14.71
CA ARG A 356 -12.25 28.58 13.72
C ARG A 356 -13.29 29.49 13.08
N TYR A 357 -13.30 29.48 11.76
CA TYR A 357 -14.21 30.29 10.96
C TYR A 357 -15.08 29.39 10.10
N LEU A 358 -16.34 29.79 9.94
CA LEU A 358 -17.23 29.24 8.92
C LEU A 358 -17.12 30.12 7.67
N VAL A 359 -16.94 29.51 6.51
CA VAL A 359 -17.00 30.23 5.24
C VAL A 359 -18.47 30.43 4.88
N GLU A 360 -18.96 31.62 5.05
CA GLU A 360 -20.29 32.05 4.58
C GLU A 360 -20.21 32.40 3.07
N ARG A 361 -21.20 31.95 2.30
CA ARG A 361 -21.34 32.21 0.87
C ARG A 361 -22.67 32.86 0.56
#